data_039e60c168b13649df9b30228217147f
#
_entry.id   039e60c168b13649df9b30228217147f
#
_cell.length_a   1.000
_cell.length_b   1.000
_cell.length_c   1.000
_cell.angle_alpha   90.00
_cell.angle_beta   90.00
_cell.angle_gamma   90.00
#
_symmetry.space_group_name_H-M   'P 1'
#
loop_
_entity.id
_entity.type
_entity.pdbx_description
1 polymer ?
#
loop_
_entity_poly.entity_id
_entity_poly.type
_entity_poly.pdbx_seq_one_letter_code
_entity_poly.pdbx_strand_id
1 'polypeptide(L)'
;EIKKLENVTVIPDCFDDFGPLAGVLSSMKWVKENQKHYKWIATFPSDTPFFETSIIEEYKKRIKINNSLLYFVKSNNKRHNIFGLWSINLMEILEKDLIKNNFRKVEDWANKIGVKTIDIKITKFDPFFNINTKEDFEEAKKIFKEN
;
A
#
# COMPACT_ATOMS: atom_id res chain seq x y z
N GLU A 1 -4.85 18.25 -14.62
CA GLU A 1 -3.71 17.70 -15.39
C GLU A 1 -2.65 17.23 -14.42
N ILE A 2 -2.46 15.92 -14.32
CA ILE A 2 -1.30 15.36 -13.61
C ILE A 2 -0.09 15.72 -14.50
N LYS A 3 0.76 16.64 -14.02
CA LYS A 3 2.06 16.89 -14.65
C LYS A 3 2.74 15.54 -14.85
N LYS A 4 3.20 15.26 -16.08
CA LYS A 4 4.01 14.07 -16.35
C LYS A 4 5.26 14.14 -15.46
N LEU A 5 5.20 13.44 -14.34
CA LEU A 5 6.37 13.24 -13.49
C LEU A 5 7.28 12.27 -14.23
N GLU A 6 8.56 12.58 -14.33
CA GLU A 6 9.55 11.65 -14.86
C GLU A 6 9.54 10.36 -14.02
N ASN A 7 9.55 9.23 -14.70
CA ASN A 7 9.53 7.89 -14.09
C ASN A 7 8.23 7.47 -13.36
N VAL A 8 7.10 8.10 -13.69
CA VAL A 8 5.78 7.71 -13.19
C VAL A 8 4.95 7.13 -14.34
N THR A 9 4.39 5.95 -14.10
CA THR A 9 3.43 5.31 -15.02
C THR A 9 2.06 5.29 -14.36
N VAL A 10 1.05 5.82 -15.03
CA VAL A 10 -0.34 5.72 -14.60
C VAL A 10 -0.89 4.39 -15.11
N ILE A 11 -1.33 3.54 -14.20
CA ILE A 11 -1.90 2.23 -14.49
C ILE A 11 -3.40 2.31 -14.17
N PRO A 12 -4.29 2.13 -15.16
CA PRO A 12 -5.73 2.07 -14.89
C PRO A 12 -6.09 0.81 -14.13
N ASP A 13 -7.13 0.89 -13.31
CA ASP A 13 -7.65 -0.29 -12.63
C ASP A 13 -8.19 -1.31 -13.65
N CYS A 14 -7.91 -2.59 -13.43
CA CYS A 14 -8.37 -3.67 -14.31
C CYS A 14 -9.86 -4.00 -14.12
N PHE A 15 -10.48 -3.50 -13.07
CA PHE A 15 -11.90 -3.64 -12.77
C PHE A 15 -12.43 -2.35 -12.16
N ASP A 16 -13.56 -1.86 -12.68
CA ASP A 16 -14.28 -0.74 -12.09
C ASP A 16 -14.99 -1.17 -10.82
N ASP A 17 -15.08 -0.28 -9.83
CA ASP A 17 -15.81 -0.46 -8.56
C ASP A 17 -15.34 -1.63 -7.66
N PHE A 18 -14.11 -2.13 -7.87
CA PHE A 18 -13.53 -3.19 -7.04
C PHE A 18 -12.67 -2.67 -5.87
N GLY A 19 -12.61 -1.34 -5.70
CA GLY A 19 -11.88 -0.69 -4.62
C GLY A 19 -10.36 -0.85 -4.70
N PRO A 20 -9.62 -0.57 -3.61
CA PRO A 20 -8.15 -0.52 -3.64
C PRO A 20 -7.47 -1.84 -4.06
N LEU A 21 -8.13 -3.00 -3.88
CA LEU A 21 -7.60 -4.29 -4.32
C LEU A 21 -7.48 -4.40 -5.84
N ALA A 22 -8.33 -3.70 -6.61
CA ALA A 22 -8.21 -3.64 -8.06
C ALA A 22 -6.92 -2.92 -8.48
N GLY A 23 -6.59 -1.80 -7.86
CA GLY A 23 -5.34 -1.08 -8.12
C GLY A 23 -4.10 -1.90 -7.77
N VAL A 24 -4.14 -2.66 -6.66
CA VAL A 24 -3.06 -3.60 -6.30
C VAL A 24 -2.90 -4.66 -7.37
N LEU A 25 -4.01 -5.28 -7.80
CA LEU A 25 -3.98 -6.31 -8.86
C LEU A 25 -3.46 -5.76 -10.18
N SER A 26 -3.92 -4.57 -10.60
CA SER A 26 -3.45 -3.91 -11.83
C SER A 26 -1.95 -3.66 -11.79
N SER A 27 -1.45 -3.18 -10.65
CA SER A 27 -0.01 -2.98 -10.44
C SER A 27 0.78 -4.28 -10.51
N MET A 28 0.28 -5.36 -9.92
CA MET A 28 0.91 -6.69 -10.00
C MET A 28 0.96 -7.22 -11.45
N LYS A 29 -0.13 -7.07 -12.21
CA LYS A 29 -0.19 -7.46 -13.62
C LYS A 29 0.82 -6.68 -14.45
N TRP A 30 0.83 -5.35 -14.28
CA TRP A 30 1.77 -4.48 -14.99
C TRP A 30 3.23 -4.87 -14.70
N VAL A 31 3.59 -5.11 -13.43
CA VAL A 31 4.94 -5.54 -13.04
C VAL A 31 5.27 -6.91 -13.65
N LYS A 32 4.35 -7.87 -13.62
CA LYS A 32 4.57 -9.20 -14.21
C LYS A 32 4.86 -9.13 -15.71
N GLU A 33 4.23 -8.20 -16.42
CA GLU A 33 4.37 -8.03 -17.87
C GLU A 33 5.63 -7.22 -18.24
N ASN A 34 5.88 -6.12 -17.55
CA ASN A 34 6.87 -5.12 -17.94
C ASN A 34 8.17 -5.19 -17.14
N GLN A 35 8.16 -5.76 -15.93
CA GLN A 35 9.26 -5.73 -14.96
C GLN A 35 9.44 -7.11 -14.29
N LYS A 36 9.60 -8.16 -15.08
CA LYS A 36 9.58 -9.58 -14.67
C LYS A 36 10.59 -9.97 -13.57
N HIS A 37 11.62 -9.16 -13.34
CA HIS A 37 12.62 -9.39 -12.31
C HIS A 37 12.14 -9.00 -10.90
N TYR A 38 11.14 -8.11 -10.77
CA TYR A 38 10.57 -7.76 -9.48
C TYR A 38 9.61 -8.85 -8.99
N LYS A 39 9.70 -9.17 -7.71
CA LYS A 39 8.89 -10.19 -7.03
C LYS A 39 7.95 -9.60 -5.99
N TRP A 40 8.07 -8.32 -5.73
CA TRP A 40 7.34 -7.59 -4.72
C TRP A 40 6.91 -6.23 -5.23
N ILE A 41 5.75 -5.76 -4.80
CA ILE A 41 5.32 -4.38 -4.92
C ILE A 41 5.10 -3.80 -3.53
N ALA A 42 5.35 -2.52 -3.37
CA ALA A 42 4.99 -1.74 -2.19
C ALA A 42 3.88 -0.76 -2.56
N THR A 43 2.88 -0.63 -1.68
CA THR A 43 1.77 0.31 -1.84
C THR A 43 1.82 1.38 -0.77
N PHE A 44 1.48 2.59 -1.15
CA PHE A 44 1.38 3.76 -0.28
C PHE A 44 0.12 4.55 -0.66
N PRO A 45 -0.68 5.00 0.31
CA PRO A 45 -1.82 5.87 0.01
C PRO A 45 -1.35 7.26 -0.39
N SER A 46 -2.07 7.89 -1.30
CA SER A 46 -1.74 9.24 -1.81
C SER A 46 -2.13 10.38 -0.87
N ASP A 47 -2.94 10.09 0.13
CA ASP A 47 -3.50 11.01 1.11
C ASP A 47 -2.74 11.05 2.45
N THR A 48 -1.58 10.40 2.54
CA THR A 48 -0.71 10.35 3.73
C THR A 48 0.69 10.87 3.42
N PRO A 49 0.89 12.19 3.35
CA PRO A 49 2.15 12.77 2.84
C PRO A 49 3.33 12.70 3.80
N PHE A 50 3.11 12.37 5.08
CA PHE A 50 4.15 12.46 6.13
C PHE A 50 4.83 11.14 6.47
N PHE A 51 4.55 10.06 5.75
CA PHE A 51 5.18 8.78 6.05
C PHE A 51 6.71 8.85 5.84
N GLU A 52 7.43 8.19 6.72
CA GLU A 52 8.89 8.17 6.68
C GLU A 52 9.42 7.13 5.71
N THR A 53 10.48 7.46 5.00
CA THR A 53 11.15 6.53 4.07
C THR A 53 11.79 5.32 4.77
N SER A 54 11.97 5.38 6.09
CA SER A 54 12.38 4.25 6.94
C SER A 54 11.52 2.99 6.77
N ILE A 55 10.23 3.15 6.38
CA ILE A 55 9.33 2.05 6.02
C ILE A 55 9.92 1.19 4.88
N ILE A 56 10.60 1.81 3.92
CA ILE A 56 11.22 1.08 2.80
C ILE A 56 12.32 0.14 3.30
N GLU A 57 13.10 0.56 4.29
CA GLU A 57 14.13 -0.31 4.87
C GLU A 57 13.51 -1.49 5.62
N GLU A 58 12.40 -1.27 6.31
CA GLU A 58 11.64 -2.36 6.93
C GLU A 58 11.10 -3.35 5.88
N TYR A 59 10.57 -2.86 4.77
CA TYR A 59 10.13 -3.72 3.65
C TYR A 59 11.29 -4.56 3.09
N LYS A 60 12.47 -3.97 2.87
CA LYS A 60 13.66 -4.69 2.42
C LYS A 60 14.07 -5.81 3.40
N LYS A 61 13.98 -5.57 4.71
CA LYS A 61 14.23 -6.59 5.73
C LYS A 61 13.22 -7.76 5.62
N ARG A 62 11.91 -7.47 5.41
CA ARG A 62 10.88 -8.50 5.27
C ARG A 62 11.06 -9.33 4.00
N ILE A 63 11.45 -8.72 2.90
CA ILE A 63 11.80 -9.44 1.65
C ILE A 63 12.92 -10.45 1.90
N LYS A 64 13.96 -10.08 2.64
CA LYS A 64 15.08 -10.98 2.98
C LYS A 64 14.64 -12.13 3.89
N ILE A 65 13.80 -11.86 4.89
CA ILE A 65 13.28 -12.87 5.82
C ILE A 65 12.33 -13.83 5.10
N ASN A 66 11.52 -13.33 4.17
CA ASN A 66 10.62 -14.07 3.27
C ASN A 66 9.74 -15.10 3.98
N ASN A 67 9.12 -14.74 5.10
CA ASN A 67 8.30 -15.63 5.92
C ASN A 67 6.79 -15.32 5.85
N SER A 68 6.37 -14.49 4.90
CA SER A 68 4.99 -14.21 4.51
C SER A 68 4.95 -13.66 3.10
N LEU A 69 3.80 -13.73 2.43
CA LEU A 69 3.57 -13.14 1.11
C LEU A 69 2.95 -11.74 1.18
N LEU A 70 2.50 -11.34 2.36
CA LEU A 70 1.83 -10.07 2.59
C LEU A 70 2.22 -9.48 3.94
N TYR A 71 2.63 -8.21 3.93
CA TYR A 71 2.93 -7.46 5.15
C TYR A 71 2.23 -6.11 5.09
N PHE A 72 1.65 -5.67 6.21
CA PHE A 72 1.14 -4.33 6.39
C PHE A 72 1.81 -3.62 7.55
N VAL A 73 1.96 -2.30 7.42
CA VAL A 73 2.44 -1.46 8.52
C VAL A 73 1.38 -1.40 9.62
N LYS A 74 1.85 -1.38 10.86
CA LYS A 74 1.04 -1.22 12.06
C LYS A 74 1.69 -0.19 12.98
N SER A 75 0.89 0.72 13.53
CA SER A 75 1.30 1.68 14.54
C SER A 75 0.19 1.84 15.58
N ASN A 76 0.52 2.04 16.85
CA ASN A 76 -0.45 2.22 17.94
C ASN A 76 -1.60 1.19 17.90
N ASN A 77 -1.28 -0.08 17.66
CA ASN A 77 -2.24 -1.19 17.49
C ASN A 77 -3.20 -1.06 16.28
N LYS A 78 -3.06 -0.03 15.44
CA LYS A 78 -3.83 0.15 14.21
C LYS A 78 -3.04 -0.35 13.01
N ARG A 79 -3.65 -1.19 12.19
CA ARG A 79 -3.09 -1.67 10.92
C ARG A 79 -3.44 -0.68 9.79
N HIS A 80 -2.44 -0.33 8.97
CA HIS A 80 -2.57 0.56 7.83
C HIS A 80 -2.60 -0.27 6.54
N ASN A 81 -3.78 -0.69 6.13
CA ASN A 81 -3.97 -1.72 5.10
C ASN A 81 -3.49 -1.36 3.69
N ILE A 82 -3.20 -0.07 3.41
CA ILE A 82 -2.65 0.37 2.12
C ILE A 82 -1.13 0.58 2.19
N PHE A 83 -0.56 0.76 3.39
CA PHE A 83 0.89 0.67 3.58
C PHE A 83 1.30 -0.80 3.58
N GLY A 84 1.44 -1.36 2.37
CA GLY A 84 1.60 -2.79 2.18
C GLY A 84 2.82 -3.19 1.36
N LEU A 85 3.34 -4.36 1.66
CA LEU A 85 4.33 -5.06 0.86
C LEU A 85 3.72 -6.38 0.40
N TRP A 86 3.55 -6.53 -0.91
CA TRP A 86 2.79 -7.59 -1.53
C TRP A 86 3.68 -8.43 -2.44
N SER A 87 3.73 -9.73 -2.24
CA SER A 87 4.39 -10.64 -3.19
C SER A 87 3.58 -10.74 -4.49
N ILE A 88 4.26 -10.72 -5.63
CA ILE A 88 3.63 -10.95 -6.94
C ILE A 88 2.99 -12.35 -7.03
N ASN A 89 3.43 -13.29 -6.22
CA ASN A 89 2.83 -14.64 -6.16
C ASN A 89 1.37 -14.63 -5.66
N LEU A 90 0.91 -13.52 -5.07
CA LEU A 90 -0.49 -13.34 -4.66
C LEU A 90 -1.43 -12.97 -5.82
N MET A 91 -0.90 -12.62 -6.98
CA MET A 91 -1.66 -12.06 -8.10
C MET A 91 -2.84 -12.95 -8.52
N GLU A 92 -2.59 -14.23 -8.74
CA GLU A 92 -3.61 -15.16 -9.25
C GLU A 92 -4.71 -15.44 -8.23
N ILE A 93 -4.33 -15.56 -6.94
CA ILE A 93 -5.32 -15.73 -5.87
C ILE A 93 -6.13 -14.45 -5.64
N LEU A 94 -5.50 -13.28 -5.73
CA LEU A 94 -6.19 -11.99 -5.62
C LEU A 94 -7.21 -11.83 -6.75
N GLU A 95 -6.83 -12.08 -7.99
CA GLU A 95 -7.74 -12.00 -9.14
C GLU A 95 -8.94 -12.94 -9.00
N LYS A 96 -8.69 -14.19 -8.62
CA LYS A 96 -9.75 -15.17 -8.37
C LYS A 96 -10.70 -14.71 -7.27
N ASP A 97 -10.17 -14.15 -6.18
CA ASP A 97 -10.95 -13.71 -5.05
C ASP A 97 -11.79 -12.47 -5.36
N LEU A 98 -11.28 -11.55 -6.14
CA LEU A 98 -12.04 -10.41 -6.63
C LEU A 98 -13.21 -10.82 -7.52
N ILE A 99 -12.96 -11.70 -8.49
CA ILE A 99 -13.94 -12.08 -9.51
C ILE A 99 -14.96 -13.10 -8.97
N LYS A 100 -14.49 -14.17 -8.31
CA LYS A 100 -15.33 -15.31 -7.95
C LYS A 100 -15.87 -15.22 -6.52
N ASN A 101 -15.08 -14.67 -5.59
CA ASN A 101 -15.42 -14.67 -4.17
C ASN A 101 -15.89 -13.28 -3.69
N ASN A 102 -15.99 -12.32 -4.59
CA ASN A 102 -16.51 -10.97 -4.36
C ASN A 102 -15.82 -10.20 -3.20
N PHE A 103 -14.52 -10.44 -2.98
CA PHE A 103 -13.75 -9.65 -2.02
C PHE A 103 -13.65 -8.19 -2.49
N ARG A 104 -13.87 -7.24 -1.59
CA ARG A 104 -13.77 -5.79 -1.85
C ARG A 104 -12.93 -5.07 -0.80
N LYS A 105 -13.00 -5.53 0.45
CA LYS A 105 -12.26 -4.92 1.55
C LYS A 105 -10.85 -5.50 1.66
N VAL A 106 -9.86 -4.62 1.67
CA VAL A 106 -8.45 -5.00 1.82
C VAL A 106 -8.22 -5.78 3.10
N GLU A 107 -8.86 -5.36 4.20
CA GLU A 107 -8.72 -6.00 5.50
C GLU A 107 -9.20 -7.46 5.50
N ASP A 108 -10.38 -7.71 4.95
CA ASP A 108 -10.98 -9.04 4.91
C ASP A 108 -10.12 -10.00 4.07
N TRP A 109 -9.65 -9.52 2.92
CA TRP A 109 -8.78 -10.30 2.05
C TRP A 109 -7.42 -10.57 2.70
N ALA A 110 -6.81 -9.58 3.32
CA ALA A 110 -5.53 -9.72 4.00
C ALA A 110 -5.61 -10.73 5.16
N ASN A 111 -6.70 -10.72 5.91
CA ASN A 111 -6.93 -11.69 6.98
C ASN A 111 -7.07 -13.11 6.43
N LYS A 112 -7.75 -13.29 5.30
CA LYS A 112 -7.84 -14.58 4.60
C LYS A 112 -6.46 -15.11 4.17
N ILE A 113 -5.60 -14.24 3.65
CA ILE A 113 -4.27 -14.61 3.17
C ILE A 113 -3.27 -14.89 4.30
N GLY A 114 -3.51 -14.36 5.49
CA GLY A 114 -2.59 -14.47 6.61
C GLY A 114 -1.51 -13.38 6.59
N VAL A 115 -1.94 -12.11 6.60
CA VAL A 115 -1.06 -10.95 6.63
C VAL A 115 -0.20 -10.91 7.90
N LYS A 116 1.07 -10.56 7.76
CA LYS A 116 1.95 -10.18 8.88
C LYS A 116 2.05 -8.68 9.02
N THR A 117 2.32 -8.19 10.22
CA THR A 117 2.47 -6.75 10.48
C THR A 117 3.92 -6.36 10.69
N ILE A 118 4.21 -5.11 10.35
CA ILE A 118 5.47 -4.42 10.60
C ILE A 118 5.17 -3.29 11.56
N ASP A 119 5.61 -3.41 12.81
CA ASP A 119 5.34 -2.39 13.82
C ASP A 119 6.27 -1.17 13.61
N ILE A 120 5.67 0.00 13.42
CA ILE A 120 6.35 1.29 13.31
C ILE A 120 6.04 2.11 14.56
N LYS A 121 7.08 2.61 15.20
CA LYS A 121 6.94 3.50 16.35
C LYS A 121 6.70 4.93 15.89
N ILE A 122 5.66 5.56 16.43
CA ILE A 122 5.40 6.99 16.24
C ILE A 122 6.19 7.77 17.27
N THR A 123 6.99 8.75 16.84
CA THR A 123 7.89 9.52 17.74
C THR A 123 7.42 10.94 18.00
N LYS A 124 7.01 11.69 17.00
CA LYS A 124 6.64 13.11 17.13
C LYS A 124 5.20 13.38 16.69
N PHE A 125 4.86 13.07 15.46
CA PHE A 125 3.52 13.21 14.89
C PHE A 125 3.14 11.89 14.20
N ASP A 126 1.85 11.69 13.93
CA ASP A 126 1.39 10.47 13.24
C ASP A 126 1.79 10.52 11.74
N PRO A 127 2.77 9.70 11.31
CA PRO A 127 3.19 9.66 9.92
C PRO A 127 2.11 9.08 8.99
N PHE A 128 1.04 8.51 9.55
CA PHE A 128 -0.10 7.93 8.83
C PHE A 128 -1.33 8.84 8.85
N PHE A 129 -1.14 10.13 9.16
CA PHE A 129 -2.18 11.13 9.12
C PHE A 129 -2.73 11.28 7.69
N ASN A 130 -4.03 11.07 7.51
CA ASN A 130 -4.72 11.17 6.23
C ASN A 130 -5.31 12.57 6.02
N ILE A 131 -5.20 13.07 4.80
CA ILE A 131 -5.83 14.33 4.37
C ILE A 131 -7.08 14.00 3.57
N ASN A 132 -8.26 14.08 4.19
CA ASN A 132 -9.55 13.81 3.55
C ASN A 132 -10.43 15.06 3.43
N THR A 133 -10.20 16.06 4.29
CA THR A 133 -10.99 17.30 4.38
C THR A 133 -10.11 18.53 4.20
N LYS A 134 -10.74 19.70 4.06
CA LYS A 134 -10.02 20.98 4.06
C LYS A 134 -9.35 21.25 5.40
N GLU A 135 -10.00 20.85 6.49
CA GLU A 135 -9.52 20.95 7.86
C GLU A 135 -8.25 20.12 8.04
N ASP A 136 -8.23 18.86 7.55
CA ASP A 136 -7.03 18.01 7.57
C ASP A 136 -5.89 18.65 6.77
N PHE A 137 -6.21 19.28 5.64
CA PHE A 137 -5.21 19.94 4.82
C PHE A 137 -4.58 21.17 5.54
N GLU A 138 -5.37 21.97 6.26
CA GLU A 138 -4.84 23.08 7.05
C GLU A 138 -4.00 22.58 8.23
N GLU A 139 -4.38 21.45 8.85
CA GLU A 139 -3.58 20.81 9.88
C GLU A 139 -2.25 20.29 9.31
N ALA A 140 -2.29 19.62 8.15
CA ALA A 140 -1.10 19.17 7.46
C ALA A 140 -0.12 20.30 7.14
N LYS A 141 -0.62 21.49 6.77
CA LYS A 141 0.23 22.68 6.56
C LYS A 141 0.96 23.12 7.83
N LYS A 142 0.32 23.03 9.00
CA LYS A 142 0.96 23.36 10.28
C LYS A 142 2.07 22.36 10.58
N ILE A 143 1.77 21.05 10.48
CA ILE A 143 2.75 19.98 10.68
C ILE A 143 3.96 20.18 9.77
N PHE A 144 3.75 20.53 8.50
CA PHE A 144 4.83 20.73 7.52
C PHE A 144 5.72 21.95 7.85
N LYS A 145 5.19 22.98 8.50
CA LYS A 145 5.96 24.19 8.89
C LYS A 145 6.78 23.99 10.17
N GLU A 146 6.40 23.02 11.01
CA GLU A 146 7.05 22.74 12.29
C GLU A 146 8.19 21.70 12.18
N ASN A 147 8.38 21.12 10.99
CA ASN A 147 9.42 20.12 10.66
C ASN A 147 10.40 20.65 9.62
#